data_9698aa7a1ac3607b7dd90ae74f76cf61
#
_entry.id   9698aa7a1ac3607b7dd90ae74f76cf61
#
_cell.length_a   1.000
_cell.length_b   1.000
_cell.length_c   1.000
_cell.angle_alpha   90.00
_cell.angle_beta   90.00
_cell.angle_gamma   90.00
#
_symmetry.space_group_name_H-M   'P 1'
#
loop_
_entity.id
_entity.type
_entity.pdbx_description
1 polymer ?
#
loop_
_entity_poly.entity_id
_entity_poly.type
_entity_poly.pdbx_seq_one_letter_code
_entity_poly.pdbx_strand_id
1 'polypeptide(L)'
;MKGELRKPASVNAILLIGIFTFVFLGAEYLFVNMISLSVTEGRTVIAQNYALGASAVGFFLYPAMERWGGRRYKSALTFILALGAIICTFIVQQHISYAATMTAGMVLFLLLGVFGSAVHYLAAVTIDGDNALARLAGIAYALGILLQYANNNLVNLEVAEAAFLSVFLAALSLLVIRTRQAAQSRIEMTETAGASSEPAEDISLTRKKRTAGIMLALLVVLMACVFSTLDNAVTLRHAGGTDIGQWPRLLLALSGLAAGFVFDIRKRKYMGLIMYCVMMMSVLSIVVLNLGAPFLIGLVVFYLSSGFFVVFFTASFMELSRHMRLPSLWAGMGRAMNNVSAALIASGSVALLSTGNSLAAIVIALVLFVAVSVAMAVYTARMNAVMEPKEPPASQKSDEERREAFIAKYGLTEREWDVFSQMISSDSSAQEIADCLFLSKRTVERHISALYEKTGAKSRITMYLLYRND
;
A
#
# COMPACT_ATOMS: atom_id res chain seq x y z
N MET A 1 -11.73 -14.75 11.68
CA MET A 1 -11.98 -14.03 10.41
C MET A 1 -13.18 -13.08 10.42
N LYS A 2 -14.38 -13.47 10.88
CA LYS A 2 -15.56 -12.54 10.94
C LYS A 2 -15.46 -11.44 12.00
N GLY A 3 -14.61 -11.56 13.00
CA GLY A 3 -14.53 -10.62 14.13
C GLY A 3 -13.72 -9.33 13.85
N GLU A 4 -12.72 -9.35 12.96
CA GLU A 4 -11.86 -8.18 12.71
C GLU A 4 -12.54 -7.09 11.86
N LEU A 5 -13.36 -7.48 10.88
CA LEU A 5 -14.12 -6.53 10.05
C LEU A 5 -15.24 -5.82 10.82
N ARG A 6 -15.69 -6.36 11.96
CA ARG A 6 -16.72 -5.78 12.81
C ARG A 6 -16.21 -4.85 13.91
N LYS A 7 -14.89 -4.71 14.05
CA LYS A 7 -14.33 -3.75 15.01
C LYS A 7 -14.66 -2.33 14.58
N PRO A 8 -15.10 -1.44 15.48
CA PRO A 8 -15.42 -0.05 15.14
C PRO A 8 -14.30 0.69 14.41
N ALA A 9 -13.06 0.38 14.72
CA ALA A 9 -11.86 0.93 14.08
C ALA A 9 -11.77 0.55 12.59
N SER A 10 -12.06 -0.71 12.24
CA SER A 10 -12.05 -1.17 10.84
C SER A 10 -13.18 -0.53 10.02
N VAL A 11 -14.36 -0.39 10.61
CA VAL A 11 -15.50 0.29 9.98
C VAL A 11 -15.17 1.76 9.70
N ASN A 12 -14.57 2.46 10.66
CA ASN A 12 -14.15 3.85 10.46
C ASN A 12 -13.11 4.00 9.34
N ALA A 13 -12.15 3.09 9.24
CA ALA A 13 -11.15 3.10 8.15
C ALA A 13 -11.79 2.85 6.78
N ILE A 14 -12.75 1.90 6.69
CA ILE A 14 -13.52 1.65 5.46
C ILE A 14 -14.31 2.90 5.06
N LEU A 15 -15.00 3.55 5.99
CA LEU A 15 -15.77 4.75 5.71
C LEU A 15 -14.88 5.92 5.30
N LEU A 16 -13.74 6.13 5.98
CA LEU A 16 -12.77 7.17 5.61
C LEU A 16 -12.30 7.02 4.17
N ILE A 17 -11.75 5.85 3.81
CA ILE A 17 -11.20 5.60 2.48
C ILE A 17 -12.33 5.53 1.44
N GLY A 18 -13.47 4.91 1.75
CA GLY A 18 -14.58 4.75 0.82
C GLY A 18 -15.25 6.07 0.46
N ILE A 19 -15.56 6.91 1.45
CA ILE A 19 -16.14 8.24 1.21
C ILE A 19 -15.14 9.14 0.48
N PHE A 20 -13.86 9.11 0.87
CA PHE A 20 -12.81 9.85 0.17
C PHE A 20 -12.71 9.40 -1.30
N THR A 21 -12.71 8.10 -1.57
CA THR A 21 -12.68 7.56 -2.94
C THR A 21 -13.86 8.05 -3.76
N PHE A 22 -15.08 8.00 -3.19
CA PHE A 22 -16.27 8.51 -3.83
C PHE A 22 -16.16 10.01 -4.16
N VAL A 23 -15.80 10.83 -3.18
CA VAL A 23 -15.70 12.29 -3.37
C VAL A 23 -14.60 12.64 -4.36
N PHE A 24 -13.44 11.98 -4.29
CA PHE A 24 -12.30 12.24 -5.17
C PHE A 24 -12.62 11.92 -6.63
N LEU A 25 -13.14 10.71 -6.90
CA LEU A 25 -13.48 10.28 -8.25
C LEU A 25 -14.76 10.94 -8.80
N GLY A 26 -15.70 11.27 -7.92
CA GLY A 26 -16.88 12.06 -8.30
C GLY A 26 -16.51 13.49 -8.69
N ALA A 27 -15.63 14.13 -7.92
CA ALA A 27 -15.10 15.46 -8.27
C ALA A 27 -14.31 15.43 -9.58
N GLU A 28 -13.56 14.36 -9.85
CA GLU A 28 -12.85 14.14 -11.11
C GLU A 28 -13.81 14.03 -12.28
N TYR A 29 -14.86 13.24 -12.14
CA TYR A 29 -15.88 13.05 -13.16
C TYR A 29 -16.62 14.36 -13.46
N LEU A 30 -17.07 15.08 -12.43
CA LEU A 30 -17.70 16.40 -12.58
C LEU A 30 -16.76 17.39 -13.28
N PHE A 31 -15.48 17.45 -12.85
CA PHE A 31 -14.50 18.35 -13.45
C PHE A 31 -14.26 18.05 -14.93
N VAL A 32 -14.09 16.77 -15.29
CA VAL A 32 -13.89 16.34 -16.69
C VAL A 32 -15.09 16.70 -17.55
N ASN A 33 -16.31 16.47 -17.08
CA ASN A 33 -17.52 16.82 -17.79
C ASN A 33 -17.63 18.34 -18.02
N MET A 34 -17.38 19.14 -16.99
CA MET A 34 -17.49 20.61 -17.10
C MET A 34 -16.39 21.22 -17.96
N ILE A 35 -15.15 20.76 -17.84
CA ILE A 35 -14.03 21.32 -18.62
C ILE A 35 -14.12 20.92 -20.11
N SER A 36 -14.66 19.74 -20.41
CA SER A 36 -14.83 19.24 -21.79
C SER A 36 -15.76 20.12 -22.63
N LEU A 37 -16.68 20.85 -21.99
CA LEU A 37 -17.55 21.82 -22.66
C LEU A 37 -16.81 23.06 -23.17
N SER A 38 -15.59 23.31 -22.67
CA SER A 38 -14.83 24.54 -22.96
C SER A 38 -13.59 24.30 -23.82
N VAL A 39 -13.13 23.05 -23.98
CA VAL A 39 -11.86 22.74 -24.67
C VAL A 39 -11.96 21.45 -25.48
N THR A 40 -10.93 21.18 -26.30
CA THR A 40 -10.83 19.97 -27.09
C THR A 40 -10.54 18.75 -26.23
N GLU A 41 -10.84 17.56 -26.74
CA GLU A 41 -10.65 16.27 -26.08
C GLU A 41 -9.25 16.11 -25.46
N GLY A 42 -8.19 16.36 -26.23
CA GLY A 42 -6.82 16.26 -25.73
C GLY A 42 -6.51 17.27 -24.62
N ARG A 43 -7.06 18.50 -24.70
CA ARG A 43 -6.91 19.48 -23.62
C ARG A 43 -7.71 19.11 -22.37
N THR A 44 -8.85 18.45 -22.52
CA THR A 44 -9.63 17.90 -21.40
C THR A 44 -8.80 16.90 -20.61
N VAL A 45 -8.16 15.93 -21.29
CA VAL A 45 -7.29 14.94 -20.66
C VAL A 45 -6.09 15.59 -19.94
N ILE A 46 -5.45 16.58 -20.58
CA ILE A 46 -4.33 17.30 -19.98
C ILE A 46 -4.79 18.09 -18.75
N ALA A 47 -5.94 18.73 -18.78
CA ALA A 47 -6.52 19.47 -17.66
C ALA A 47 -6.84 18.54 -16.49
N GLN A 48 -7.46 17.37 -16.73
CA GLN A 48 -7.69 16.33 -15.73
C GLN A 48 -6.40 15.92 -15.03
N ASN A 49 -5.38 15.56 -15.79
CA ASN A 49 -4.11 15.10 -15.23
C ASN A 49 -3.39 16.21 -14.43
N TYR A 50 -3.46 17.47 -14.83
CA TYR A 50 -2.90 18.57 -14.04
C TYR A 50 -3.69 18.83 -12.76
N ALA A 51 -5.01 18.69 -12.77
CA ALA A 51 -5.82 18.72 -11.56
C ALA A 51 -5.43 17.58 -10.60
N LEU A 52 -5.26 16.34 -11.12
CA LEU A 52 -4.73 15.22 -10.33
C LEU A 52 -3.34 15.55 -9.76
N GLY A 53 -2.44 16.15 -10.55
CA GLY A 53 -1.13 16.62 -10.11
C GLY A 53 -1.21 17.64 -8.97
N ALA A 54 -2.17 18.56 -9.01
CA ALA A 54 -2.41 19.51 -7.92
C ALA A 54 -2.77 18.79 -6.61
N SER A 55 -3.52 17.69 -6.69
CA SER A 55 -3.82 16.89 -5.50
C SER A 55 -2.57 16.29 -4.85
N ALA A 56 -1.56 15.92 -5.64
CA ALA A 56 -0.29 15.43 -5.11
C ALA A 56 0.40 16.48 -4.22
N VAL A 57 0.33 17.76 -4.61
CA VAL A 57 0.83 18.85 -3.76
C VAL A 57 0.09 18.87 -2.42
N GLY A 58 -1.22 18.69 -2.42
CA GLY A 58 -2.04 18.58 -1.21
C GLY A 58 -1.61 17.42 -0.29
N PHE A 59 -1.32 16.25 -0.88
CA PHE A 59 -0.79 15.10 -0.13
C PHE A 59 0.53 15.43 0.58
N PHE A 60 1.41 16.20 -0.03
CA PHE A 60 2.68 16.60 0.57
C PHE A 60 2.54 17.75 1.59
N LEU A 61 1.52 18.59 1.49
CA LEU A 61 1.28 19.68 2.44
C LEU A 61 0.72 19.18 3.78
N TYR A 62 -0.09 18.13 3.79
CA TYR A 62 -0.75 17.64 4.99
C TYR A 62 0.21 17.31 6.16
N PRO A 63 1.37 16.66 5.99
CA PRO A 63 2.28 16.38 7.09
C PRO A 63 2.80 17.64 7.82
N ALA A 64 2.97 18.76 7.09
CA ALA A 64 3.33 20.03 7.69
C ALA A 64 2.17 20.60 8.52
N MET A 65 0.96 20.52 7.97
CA MET A 65 -0.27 20.96 8.66
C MET A 65 -0.55 20.13 9.92
N GLU A 66 -0.30 18.81 9.87
CA GLU A 66 -0.51 17.92 11.01
C GLU A 66 0.46 18.21 12.18
N ARG A 67 1.65 18.75 11.89
CA ARG A 67 2.62 19.13 12.91
C ARG A 67 2.29 20.45 13.62
N TRP A 68 1.55 21.36 12.95
CA TRP A 68 1.30 22.70 13.44
C TRP A 68 -0.06 22.79 14.14
N GLY A 69 -0.06 23.48 15.27
CA GLY A 69 -1.27 23.85 15.99
C GLY A 69 -1.88 22.74 16.87
N GLY A 70 -2.67 23.18 17.83
CA GLY A 70 -3.38 22.31 18.75
C GLY A 70 -4.67 21.72 18.13
N ARG A 71 -5.35 20.85 18.90
CA ARG A 71 -6.57 20.11 18.50
C ARG A 71 -7.66 20.98 17.90
N ARG A 72 -7.95 22.16 18.54
CA ARG A 72 -8.99 23.08 18.05
C ARG A 72 -8.63 23.69 16.71
N TYR A 73 -7.36 24.09 16.52
CA TYR A 73 -6.85 24.64 15.27
C TYR A 73 -6.98 23.63 14.13
N LYS A 74 -6.56 22.39 14.33
CA LYS A 74 -6.63 21.32 13.32
C LYS A 74 -8.06 21.03 12.90
N SER A 75 -9.02 21.04 13.85
CA SER A 75 -10.44 20.85 13.54
C SER A 75 -11.02 22.03 12.76
N ALA A 76 -10.73 23.26 13.16
CA ALA A 76 -11.17 24.46 12.45
C ALA A 76 -10.58 24.51 11.02
N LEU A 77 -9.29 24.20 10.89
CA LEU A 77 -8.62 24.15 9.58
C LEU A 77 -9.26 23.09 8.67
N THR A 78 -9.55 21.88 9.19
CA THR A 78 -10.24 20.84 8.42
C THR A 78 -11.59 21.30 7.91
N PHE A 79 -12.34 22.03 8.73
CA PHE A 79 -13.63 22.59 8.36
C PHE A 79 -13.50 23.68 7.28
N ILE A 80 -12.52 24.59 7.42
CA ILE A 80 -12.25 25.66 6.43
C ILE A 80 -11.87 25.07 5.08
N LEU A 81 -11.01 24.02 5.07
CA LEU A 81 -10.60 23.34 3.84
C LEU A 81 -11.80 22.64 3.17
N ALA A 82 -12.69 22.01 3.97
CA ALA A 82 -13.91 21.40 3.44
C ALA A 82 -14.84 22.45 2.81
N LEU A 83 -15.03 23.58 3.48
CA LEU A 83 -15.84 24.67 2.94
C LEU A 83 -15.25 25.23 1.63
N GLY A 84 -13.93 25.42 1.59
CA GLY A 84 -13.23 25.83 0.36
C GLY A 84 -13.40 24.83 -0.78
N ALA A 85 -13.31 23.53 -0.50
CA ALA A 85 -13.52 22.49 -1.50
C ALA A 85 -14.98 22.43 -1.98
N ILE A 86 -15.96 22.61 -1.11
CA ILE A 86 -17.39 22.75 -1.48
C ILE A 86 -17.61 23.94 -2.41
N ILE A 87 -17.07 25.10 -2.07
CA ILE A 87 -17.17 26.30 -2.92
C ILE A 87 -16.55 26.03 -4.30
N CYS A 88 -15.37 25.44 -4.35
CA CYS A 88 -14.72 25.09 -5.61
C CYS A 88 -15.54 24.08 -6.43
N THR A 89 -16.21 23.10 -5.79
CA THR A 89 -17.08 22.14 -6.48
C THR A 89 -18.23 22.85 -7.21
N PHE A 90 -18.88 23.84 -6.58
CA PHE A 90 -19.93 24.62 -7.22
C PHE A 90 -19.39 25.56 -8.31
N ILE A 91 -18.19 26.15 -8.15
CA ILE A 91 -17.57 26.95 -9.21
C ILE A 91 -17.26 26.09 -10.43
N VAL A 92 -16.75 24.87 -10.22
CA VAL A 92 -16.53 23.89 -11.32
C VAL A 92 -17.84 23.56 -12.01
N GLN A 93 -18.89 23.27 -11.24
CA GLN A 93 -20.23 22.95 -11.78
C GLN A 93 -20.82 24.08 -12.63
N GLN A 94 -20.61 25.34 -12.24
CA GLN A 94 -21.12 26.48 -13.02
C GLN A 94 -20.42 26.70 -14.37
N HIS A 95 -19.23 26.13 -14.58
CA HIS A 95 -18.40 26.20 -15.80
C HIS A 95 -18.45 27.55 -16.59
N ILE A 96 -18.47 28.67 -15.87
CA ILE A 96 -18.64 30.00 -16.43
C ILE A 96 -17.57 30.32 -17.49
N SER A 97 -16.33 29.90 -17.28
CA SER A 97 -15.22 30.03 -18.22
C SER A 97 -14.15 28.97 -17.99
N TYR A 98 -13.38 28.67 -19.04
CA TYR A 98 -12.24 27.74 -18.92
C TYR A 98 -11.31 28.10 -17.74
N ALA A 99 -10.93 29.38 -17.62
CA ALA A 99 -10.02 29.85 -16.57
C ALA A 99 -10.61 29.63 -15.15
N ALA A 100 -11.89 29.92 -14.95
CA ALA A 100 -12.57 29.75 -13.68
C ALA A 100 -12.69 28.27 -13.32
N THR A 101 -13.14 27.45 -14.28
CA THR A 101 -13.28 25.99 -14.08
C THR A 101 -11.93 25.32 -13.81
N MET A 102 -10.88 25.68 -14.57
CA MET A 102 -9.54 25.13 -14.39
C MET A 102 -8.94 25.54 -13.05
N THR A 103 -9.02 26.82 -12.68
CA THR A 103 -8.47 27.31 -11.41
C THR A 103 -9.21 26.69 -10.21
N ALA A 104 -10.55 26.67 -10.25
CA ALA A 104 -11.35 26.05 -9.20
C ALA A 104 -11.08 24.53 -9.09
N GLY A 105 -10.93 23.85 -10.23
CA GLY A 105 -10.53 22.43 -10.27
C GLY A 105 -9.16 22.19 -9.63
N MET A 106 -8.15 22.98 -10.00
CA MET A 106 -6.81 22.87 -9.40
C MET A 106 -6.84 23.06 -7.89
N VAL A 107 -7.56 24.07 -7.39
CA VAL A 107 -7.72 24.31 -5.95
C VAL A 107 -8.51 23.18 -5.29
N LEU A 108 -9.61 22.73 -5.89
CA LEU A 108 -10.40 21.61 -5.40
C LEU A 108 -9.53 20.36 -5.20
N PHE A 109 -8.78 19.96 -6.23
CA PHE A 109 -7.93 18.77 -6.14
C PHE A 109 -6.77 18.94 -5.16
N LEU A 110 -6.18 20.14 -5.05
CA LEU A 110 -5.19 20.41 -4.00
C LEU A 110 -5.80 20.17 -2.61
N LEU A 111 -7.00 20.67 -2.32
CA LEU A 111 -7.71 20.48 -1.06
C LEU A 111 -8.08 19.01 -0.85
N LEU A 112 -8.57 18.33 -1.88
CA LEU A 112 -8.84 16.88 -1.82
C LEU A 112 -7.55 16.07 -1.58
N GLY A 113 -6.40 16.51 -2.05
CA GLY A 113 -5.11 15.91 -1.74
C GLY A 113 -4.78 15.99 -0.25
N VAL A 114 -5.04 17.13 0.40
CA VAL A 114 -4.88 17.28 1.86
C VAL A 114 -5.80 16.31 2.61
N PHE A 115 -7.08 16.23 2.20
CA PHE A 115 -8.01 15.24 2.78
C PHE A 115 -7.56 13.81 2.52
N GLY A 116 -7.06 13.50 1.33
CA GLY A 116 -6.56 12.17 0.97
C GLY A 116 -5.42 11.73 1.87
N SER A 117 -4.43 12.61 2.11
CA SER A 117 -3.34 12.30 3.03
C SER A 117 -3.84 12.09 4.46
N ALA A 118 -4.75 12.94 4.95
CA ALA A 118 -5.37 12.79 6.27
C ALA A 118 -6.10 11.44 6.42
N VAL A 119 -6.90 11.08 5.42
CA VAL A 119 -7.69 9.84 5.39
C VAL A 119 -6.79 8.61 5.45
N HIS A 120 -5.78 8.52 4.58
CA HIS A 120 -4.88 7.37 4.55
C HIS A 120 -4.07 7.26 5.84
N TYR A 121 -3.61 8.39 6.39
CA TYR A 121 -2.89 8.41 7.66
C TYR A 121 -3.77 7.94 8.82
N LEU A 122 -4.97 8.53 8.98
CA LEU A 122 -5.88 8.15 10.05
C LEU A 122 -6.35 6.70 9.93
N ALA A 123 -6.61 6.21 8.71
CA ALA A 123 -6.93 4.81 8.48
C ALA A 123 -5.76 3.89 8.88
N ALA A 124 -4.51 4.24 8.51
CA ALA A 124 -3.33 3.45 8.85
C ALA A 124 -3.08 3.35 10.36
N VAL A 125 -3.33 4.46 11.11
CA VAL A 125 -3.16 4.51 12.57
C VAL A 125 -4.32 3.82 13.30
N THR A 126 -5.52 3.84 12.73
CA THR A 126 -6.72 3.32 13.39
C THR A 126 -6.86 1.80 13.27
N ILE A 127 -6.30 1.20 12.22
CA ILE A 127 -6.37 -0.25 11.99
C ILE A 127 -5.38 -0.96 12.91
N ASP A 128 -5.89 -1.67 13.92
CA ASP A 128 -5.09 -2.53 14.79
C ASP A 128 -4.82 -3.87 14.09
N GLY A 129 -3.55 -4.22 13.91
CA GLY A 129 -3.12 -5.53 13.38
C GLY A 129 -2.94 -5.58 11.86
N ASP A 130 -2.14 -6.56 11.40
CA ASP A 130 -1.69 -6.66 10.01
C ASP A 130 -2.56 -7.55 9.12
N ASN A 131 -3.53 -8.28 9.67
CA ASN A 131 -4.12 -9.43 8.99
C ASN A 131 -5.21 -9.10 7.95
N ALA A 132 -5.66 -7.84 7.84
CA ALA A 132 -6.79 -7.49 6.99
C ALA A 132 -6.63 -6.15 6.25
N LEU A 133 -5.43 -5.60 6.18
CA LEU A 133 -5.19 -4.25 5.64
C LEU A 133 -5.60 -4.12 4.18
N ALA A 134 -5.20 -5.07 3.33
CA ALA A 134 -5.54 -5.04 1.91
C ALA A 134 -7.06 -5.28 1.69
N ARG A 135 -7.69 -6.16 2.48
CA ARG A 135 -9.15 -6.35 2.45
C ARG A 135 -9.91 -5.09 2.82
N LEU A 136 -9.47 -4.39 3.88
CA LEU A 136 -10.10 -3.13 4.29
C LEU A 136 -9.96 -2.07 3.19
N ALA A 137 -8.78 -1.95 2.58
CA ALA A 137 -8.56 -1.04 1.45
C ALA A 137 -9.42 -1.42 0.23
N GLY A 138 -9.50 -2.72 -0.11
CA GLY A 138 -10.28 -3.21 -1.23
C GLY A 138 -11.80 -3.02 -1.04
N ILE A 139 -12.32 -3.32 0.15
CA ILE A 139 -13.74 -3.08 0.49
C ILE A 139 -14.06 -1.58 0.44
N ALA A 140 -13.19 -0.75 1.02
CA ALA A 140 -13.38 0.70 1.02
C ALA A 140 -13.36 1.28 -0.40
N TYR A 141 -12.41 0.84 -1.21
CA TYR A 141 -12.32 1.26 -2.62
C TYR A 141 -13.55 0.82 -3.41
N ALA A 142 -13.98 -0.43 -3.29
CA ALA A 142 -15.18 -0.94 -3.95
C ALA A 142 -16.43 -0.16 -3.53
N LEU A 143 -16.58 0.16 -2.24
CA LEU A 143 -17.68 0.98 -1.73
C LEU A 143 -17.69 2.36 -2.39
N GLY A 144 -16.54 3.04 -2.46
CA GLY A 144 -16.43 4.37 -3.10
C GLY A 144 -16.79 4.33 -4.59
N ILE A 145 -16.35 3.29 -5.32
CA ILE A 145 -16.68 3.10 -6.73
C ILE A 145 -18.19 2.80 -6.94
N LEU A 146 -18.78 1.96 -6.07
CA LEU A 146 -20.22 1.67 -6.16
C LEU A 146 -21.08 2.90 -5.84
N LEU A 147 -20.67 3.73 -4.88
CA LEU A 147 -21.32 5.03 -4.63
C LEU A 147 -21.23 5.94 -5.84
N GLN A 148 -20.07 5.99 -6.51
CA GLN A 148 -19.91 6.77 -7.74
C GLN A 148 -20.73 6.19 -8.89
N TYR A 149 -20.78 4.88 -9.04
CA TYR A 149 -21.66 4.24 -10.03
C TYR A 149 -23.12 4.61 -9.80
N ALA A 150 -23.59 4.55 -8.55
CA ALA A 150 -24.96 4.94 -8.20
C ALA A 150 -25.21 6.44 -8.48
N ASN A 151 -24.29 7.31 -8.09
CA ASN A 151 -24.38 8.74 -8.37
C ASN A 151 -24.50 9.03 -9.87
N ASN A 152 -23.61 8.47 -10.68
CA ASN A 152 -23.58 8.71 -12.12
C ASN A 152 -24.79 8.14 -12.89
N ASN A 153 -25.52 7.16 -12.34
CA ASN A 153 -26.72 6.60 -12.97
C ASN A 153 -28.04 7.17 -12.42
N LEU A 154 -28.06 7.65 -11.19
CA LEU A 154 -29.27 8.13 -10.53
C LEU A 154 -29.39 9.66 -10.53
N VAL A 155 -28.26 10.35 -10.65
CA VAL A 155 -28.21 11.82 -10.59
C VAL A 155 -27.94 12.36 -11.99
N ASN A 156 -28.99 12.91 -12.61
CA ASN A 156 -28.91 13.42 -13.99
C ASN A 156 -28.67 14.93 -14.06
N LEU A 157 -28.68 15.63 -12.90
CA LEU A 157 -28.50 17.08 -12.81
C LEU A 157 -27.13 17.39 -12.23
N GLU A 158 -26.31 18.15 -12.93
CA GLU A 158 -24.97 18.55 -12.49
C GLU A 158 -24.97 19.29 -11.14
N VAL A 159 -25.99 20.11 -10.88
CA VAL A 159 -26.19 20.80 -9.60
C VAL A 159 -26.45 19.80 -8.46
N ALA A 160 -27.23 18.76 -8.74
CA ALA A 160 -27.51 17.72 -7.76
C ALA A 160 -26.26 16.87 -7.49
N GLU A 161 -25.46 16.57 -8.53
CA GLU A 161 -24.16 15.90 -8.38
C GLU A 161 -23.21 16.70 -7.49
N ALA A 162 -23.04 18.03 -7.76
CA ALA A 162 -22.25 18.91 -6.93
C ALA A 162 -22.75 18.98 -5.47
N ALA A 163 -24.07 18.98 -5.26
CA ALA A 163 -24.68 18.95 -3.92
C ALA A 163 -24.41 17.64 -3.20
N PHE A 164 -24.55 16.48 -3.86
CA PHE A 164 -24.24 15.17 -3.29
C PHE A 164 -22.75 15.08 -2.89
N LEU A 165 -21.83 15.45 -3.78
CA LEU A 165 -20.41 15.49 -3.48
C LEU A 165 -20.10 16.38 -2.26
N SER A 166 -20.78 17.55 -2.17
CA SER A 166 -20.62 18.49 -1.06
C SER A 166 -21.09 17.91 0.27
N VAL A 167 -22.22 17.20 0.29
CA VAL A 167 -22.73 16.50 1.50
C VAL A 167 -21.76 15.44 1.96
N PHE A 168 -21.24 14.60 1.04
CA PHE A 168 -20.25 13.57 1.39
C PHE A 168 -18.90 14.15 1.81
N LEU A 169 -18.48 15.29 1.24
CA LEU A 169 -17.28 16.01 1.67
C LEU A 169 -17.43 16.59 3.08
N ALA A 170 -18.61 17.15 3.41
CA ALA A 170 -18.92 17.58 4.77
C ALA A 170 -18.92 16.40 5.75
N ALA A 171 -19.54 15.27 5.38
CA ALA A 171 -19.50 14.03 6.17
C ALA A 171 -18.07 13.51 6.38
N LEU A 172 -17.24 13.52 5.32
CA LEU A 172 -15.83 13.15 5.38
C LEU A 172 -15.05 14.04 6.34
N SER A 173 -15.27 15.36 6.29
CA SER A 173 -14.60 16.31 7.19
C SER A 173 -14.92 16.04 8.67
N LEU A 174 -16.19 15.78 8.98
CA LEU A 174 -16.62 15.40 10.33
C LEU A 174 -16.01 14.07 10.78
N LEU A 175 -15.95 13.08 9.88
CA LEU A 175 -15.35 11.78 10.16
C LEU A 175 -13.85 11.90 10.42
N VAL A 176 -13.12 12.70 9.63
CA VAL A 176 -11.70 13.01 9.83
C VAL A 176 -11.47 13.67 11.19
N ILE A 177 -12.29 14.67 11.56
CA ILE A 177 -12.17 15.36 12.85
C ILE A 177 -12.39 14.38 14.00
N ARG A 178 -13.48 13.58 13.97
CA ARG A 178 -13.80 12.60 15.00
C ARG A 178 -12.72 11.52 15.15
N THR A 179 -12.27 10.97 14.04
CA THR A 179 -11.24 9.90 14.06
C THR A 179 -9.90 10.43 14.57
N ARG A 180 -9.51 11.65 14.18
CA ARG A 180 -8.29 12.30 14.72
C ARG A 180 -8.38 12.50 16.22
N GLN A 181 -9.54 12.96 16.73
CA GLN A 181 -9.73 13.14 18.16
C GLN A 181 -9.64 11.83 18.93
N ALA A 182 -10.24 10.76 18.42
CA ALA A 182 -10.15 9.43 19.02
C ALA A 182 -8.72 8.87 19.01
N ALA A 183 -7.96 9.08 17.93
CA ALA A 183 -6.58 8.64 17.83
C ALA A 183 -5.67 9.37 18.82
N GLN A 184 -5.82 10.68 18.96
CA GLN A 184 -5.04 11.48 19.94
C GLN A 184 -5.33 11.06 21.39
N SER A 185 -6.61 10.85 21.75
CA SER A 185 -6.97 10.40 23.10
C SER A 185 -6.39 9.02 23.44
N ARG A 186 -6.22 8.13 22.46
CA ARG A 186 -5.54 6.83 22.66
C ARG A 186 -4.05 7.01 22.97
N ILE A 187 -3.35 7.89 22.24
CA ILE A 187 -1.93 8.19 22.45
C ILE A 187 -1.72 8.76 23.85
N GLU A 188 -2.50 9.75 24.25
CA GLU A 188 -2.43 10.38 25.57
C GLU A 188 -2.67 9.36 26.72
N MET A 189 -3.61 8.42 26.55
CA MET A 189 -3.84 7.35 27.53
C MET A 189 -2.68 6.35 27.61
N THR A 190 -2.01 6.09 26.50
CA THR A 190 -0.85 5.16 26.46
C THR A 190 0.39 5.82 27.11
N GLU A 191 0.62 7.10 26.89
CA GLU A 191 1.71 7.87 27.52
C GLU A 191 1.52 7.99 29.04
N THR A 192 0.27 8.22 29.50
CA THR A 192 -0.04 8.28 30.94
C THR A 192 0.04 6.92 31.63
N ALA A 193 -0.09 5.81 30.89
CA ALA A 193 0.06 4.46 31.43
C ALA A 193 1.52 3.99 31.60
N GLY A 194 2.52 4.85 31.37
CA GLY A 194 3.94 4.59 31.67
C GLY A 194 4.62 3.62 30.70
N ALA A 195 4.19 3.58 29.45
CA ALA A 195 4.90 2.84 28.41
C ALA A 195 6.27 3.49 28.18
N SER A 196 7.30 2.78 28.62
CA SER A 196 8.72 3.14 28.58
C SER A 196 9.18 3.63 27.19
N SER A 197 10.07 4.61 27.21
CA SER A 197 10.85 5.13 26.08
C SER A 197 11.25 4.02 25.09
N GLU A 198 10.81 4.16 23.84
CA GLU A 198 11.31 3.32 22.75
C GLU A 198 12.84 3.37 22.71
N PRO A 199 13.52 2.22 22.58
CA PRO A 199 14.97 2.20 22.41
C PRO A 199 15.34 3.01 21.16
N ALA A 200 16.45 3.76 21.25
CA ALA A 200 16.93 4.60 20.15
C ALA A 200 17.00 3.79 18.85
N GLU A 201 16.16 4.15 17.87
CA GLU A 201 16.06 3.43 16.60
C GLU A 201 17.40 3.46 15.86
N ASP A 202 17.92 2.29 15.50
CA ASP A 202 19.17 2.13 14.75
C ASP A 202 19.11 2.97 13.44
N ILE A 203 20.03 3.92 13.31
CA ILE A 203 20.14 4.82 12.15
C ILE A 203 20.22 4.02 10.84
N SER A 204 20.87 2.85 10.86
CA SER A 204 21.00 1.96 9.71
C SER A 204 19.67 1.38 9.28
N LEU A 205 18.82 0.99 10.21
CA LEU A 205 17.48 0.45 9.96
C LEU A 205 16.53 1.53 9.43
N THR A 206 16.58 2.73 10.01
CA THR A 206 15.80 3.89 9.51
C THR A 206 16.16 4.23 8.06
N ARG A 207 17.47 4.17 7.71
CA ARG A 207 17.93 4.39 6.34
C ARG A 207 17.43 3.29 5.38
N LYS A 208 17.46 2.02 5.78
CA LYS A 208 16.95 0.90 4.99
C LYS A 208 15.46 1.04 4.72
N LYS A 209 14.65 1.34 5.75
CA LYS A 209 13.20 1.58 5.62
C LYS A 209 12.91 2.72 4.64
N ARG A 210 13.61 3.86 4.76
CA ARG A 210 13.45 5.00 3.85
C ARG A 210 13.80 4.63 2.40
N THR A 211 14.88 3.87 2.19
CA THR A 211 15.28 3.43 0.85
C THR A 211 14.22 2.51 0.23
N ALA A 212 13.66 1.57 0.99
CA ALA A 212 12.57 0.71 0.54
C ALA A 212 11.33 1.53 0.15
N GLY A 213 10.99 2.57 0.94
CA GLY A 213 9.89 3.48 0.64
C GLY A 213 10.09 4.26 -0.67
N ILE A 214 11.30 4.76 -0.91
CA ILE A 214 11.65 5.46 -2.16
C ILE A 214 11.56 4.50 -3.35
N MET A 215 12.02 3.26 -3.22
CA MET A 215 11.91 2.25 -4.28
C MET A 215 10.45 1.89 -4.56
N LEU A 216 9.61 1.78 -3.53
CA LEU A 216 8.16 1.59 -3.71
C LEU A 216 7.52 2.78 -4.43
N ALA A 217 7.90 4.02 -4.07
CA ALA A 217 7.40 5.22 -4.73
C ALA A 217 7.77 5.25 -6.21
N LEU A 218 9.03 4.94 -6.54
CA LEU A 218 9.50 4.83 -7.92
C LEU A 218 8.75 3.72 -8.69
N LEU A 219 8.56 2.56 -8.07
CA LEU A 219 7.81 1.46 -8.66
C LEU A 219 6.37 1.89 -8.99
N VAL A 220 5.68 2.56 -8.06
CA VAL A 220 4.32 3.06 -8.28
C VAL A 220 4.27 4.11 -9.38
N VAL A 221 5.25 5.02 -9.47
CA VAL A 221 5.35 6.00 -10.57
C VAL A 221 5.47 5.29 -11.92
N LEU A 222 6.35 4.30 -12.04
CA LEU A 222 6.54 3.55 -13.29
C LEU A 222 5.28 2.77 -13.69
N MET A 223 4.64 2.09 -12.75
CA MET A 223 3.36 1.40 -12.99
C MET A 223 2.25 2.38 -13.38
N ALA A 224 2.18 3.52 -12.70
CA ALA A 224 1.20 4.56 -12.97
C ALA A 224 1.36 5.17 -14.37
N CYS A 225 2.56 5.22 -14.96
CA CYS A 225 2.72 5.64 -16.35
C CYS A 225 1.91 4.76 -17.32
N VAL A 226 1.87 3.46 -17.11
CA VAL A 226 1.07 2.54 -17.93
C VAL A 226 -0.43 2.74 -17.67
N PHE A 227 -0.83 2.74 -16.39
CA PHE A 227 -2.25 2.88 -16.02
C PHE A 227 -2.82 4.23 -16.42
N SER A 228 -2.09 5.34 -16.22
CA SER A 228 -2.54 6.67 -16.65
C SER A 228 -2.60 6.82 -18.16
N THR A 229 -1.75 6.13 -18.94
CA THR A 229 -1.87 6.12 -20.40
C THR A 229 -3.15 5.42 -20.85
N LEU A 230 -3.51 4.31 -20.21
CA LEU A 230 -4.77 3.61 -20.48
C LEU A 230 -5.99 4.44 -20.06
N ASP A 231 -5.92 5.09 -18.91
CA ASP A 231 -6.97 6.01 -18.41
C ASP A 231 -7.17 7.19 -19.37
N ASN A 232 -6.07 7.79 -19.83
CA ASN A 232 -6.11 8.88 -20.83
C ASN A 232 -6.76 8.44 -22.14
N ALA A 233 -6.55 7.19 -22.58
CA ALA A 233 -7.22 6.64 -23.77
C ALA A 233 -8.73 6.51 -23.54
N VAL A 234 -9.18 6.13 -22.36
CA VAL A 234 -10.59 6.08 -22.00
C VAL A 234 -11.21 7.46 -21.91
N THR A 235 -10.55 8.41 -21.24
CA THR A 235 -11.02 9.79 -21.10
C THR A 235 -11.07 10.51 -22.46
N LEU A 236 -10.09 10.28 -23.33
CA LEU A 236 -10.07 10.84 -24.69
C LEU A 236 -11.28 10.38 -25.51
N ARG A 237 -11.63 9.08 -25.43
CA ARG A 237 -12.83 8.52 -26.07
C ARG A 237 -14.13 9.09 -25.49
N HIS A 238 -14.19 9.23 -24.16
CA HIS A 238 -15.35 9.82 -23.48
C HIS A 238 -15.55 11.29 -23.89
N ALA A 239 -14.50 12.10 -23.87
CA ALA A 239 -14.53 13.49 -24.28
C ALA A 239 -14.89 13.67 -25.77
N GLY A 240 -14.56 12.68 -26.63
CA GLY A 240 -14.96 12.61 -28.04
C GLY A 240 -16.39 12.15 -28.28
N GLY A 241 -17.23 12.08 -27.24
CA GLY A 241 -18.64 11.77 -27.34
C GLY A 241 -18.94 10.27 -27.50
N THR A 242 -17.96 9.38 -27.34
CA THR A 242 -18.22 7.94 -27.37
C THR A 242 -18.83 7.51 -26.04
N ASP A 243 -20.06 7.00 -26.08
CA ASP A 243 -20.69 6.42 -24.87
C ASP A 243 -19.99 5.11 -24.49
N ILE A 244 -19.22 5.15 -23.43
CA ILE A 244 -18.54 3.97 -22.86
C ILE A 244 -19.46 3.26 -21.88
N GLY A 245 -20.53 3.89 -21.43
CA GLY A 245 -21.43 3.45 -20.39
C GLY A 245 -20.78 3.53 -18.98
N GLN A 246 -21.55 3.23 -17.97
CA GLN A 246 -21.09 3.25 -16.58
C GLN A 246 -20.73 1.82 -16.05
N TRP A 247 -21.13 0.77 -16.78
CA TRP A 247 -20.92 -0.62 -16.37
C TRP A 247 -19.45 -1.01 -16.11
N PRO A 248 -18.41 -0.42 -16.77
CA PRO A 248 -17.02 -0.75 -16.47
C PRO A 248 -16.61 -0.43 -15.03
N ARG A 249 -17.29 0.51 -14.39
CA ARG A 249 -17.07 0.83 -12.95
C ARG A 249 -17.43 -0.35 -12.04
N LEU A 250 -18.35 -1.21 -12.44
CA LEU A 250 -18.65 -2.45 -11.71
C LEU A 250 -17.46 -3.41 -11.72
N LEU A 251 -16.74 -3.49 -12.85
CA LEU A 251 -15.49 -4.26 -12.96
C LEU A 251 -14.42 -3.70 -12.03
N LEU A 252 -14.31 -2.37 -11.98
CA LEU A 252 -13.36 -1.69 -11.10
C LEU A 252 -13.66 -1.97 -9.62
N ALA A 253 -14.92 -1.91 -9.20
CA ALA A 253 -15.34 -2.27 -7.85
C ALA A 253 -15.05 -3.75 -7.52
N LEU A 254 -15.40 -4.65 -8.45
CA LEU A 254 -15.17 -6.09 -8.30
C LEU A 254 -13.67 -6.40 -8.19
N SER A 255 -12.85 -5.81 -9.05
CA SER A 255 -11.40 -6.03 -9.06
C SER A 255 -10.73 -5.49 -7.79
N GLY A 256 -11.15 -4.31 -7.31
CA GLY A 256 -10.67 -3.76 -6.04
C GLY A 256 -11.03 -4.65 -4.85
N LEU A 257 -12.26 -5.17 -4.82
CA LEU A 257 -12.69 -6.13 -3.80
C LEU A 257 -11.87 -7.43 -3.88
N ALA A 258 -11.73 -8.01 -5.08
CA ALA A 258 -10.94 -9.23 -5.32
C ALA A 258 -9.47 -9.02 -4.92
N ALA A 259 -8.86 -7.90 -5.30
CA ALA A 259 -7.49 -7.54 -4.94
C ALA A 259 -7.31 -7.52 -3.41
N GLY A 260 -8.25 -6.93 -2.66
CA GLY A 260 -8.20 -6.89 -1.22
C GLY A 260 -8.11 -8.28 -0.58
N PHE A 261 -8.90 -9.24 -1.06
CA PHE A 261 -8.86 -10.61 -0.54
C PHE A 261 -7.62 -11.38 -0.99
N VAL A 262 -7.23 -11.25 -2.26
CA VAL A 262 -6.10 -11.98 -2.84
C VAL A 262 -4.78 -11.48 -2.26
N PHE A 263 -4.63 -10.18 -2.05
CA PHE A 263 -3.40 -9.61 -1.48
C PHE A 263 -3.19 -9.99 -0.01
N ASP A 264 -4.23 -10.16 0.79
CA ASP A 264 -4.08 -10.57 2.19
C ASP A 264 -3.73 -12.06 2.38
N ILE A 265 -3.66 -12.86 1.31
CA ILE A 265 -3.19 -14.25 1.38
C ILE A 265 -1.78 -14.29 1.97
N ARG A 266 -1.58 -15.13 2.98
CA ARG A 266 -0.32 -15.27 3.71
C ARG A 266 0.30 -13.93 4.15
N LYS A 267 -0.50 -13.04 4.71
CA LYS A 267 -0.07 -11.73 5.21
C LYS A 267 0.65 -10.91 4.13
N ARG A 268 0.07 -10.82 2.94
CA ARG A 268 0.55 -10.04 1.80
C ARG A 268 1.89 -10.46 1.19
N LYS A 269 2.41 -11.65 1.56
CA LYS A 269 3.71 -12.15 1.05
C LYS A 269 3.78 -12.15 -0.49
N TYR A 270 2.66 -12.41 -1.17
CA TYR A 270 2.59 -12.52 -2.63
C TYR A 270 2.03 -11.27 -3.32
N MET A 271 1.72 -10.21 -2.58
CA MET A 271 1.07 -9.01 -3.11
C MET A 271 1.87 -8.39 -4.27
N GLY A 272 3.19 -8.25 -4.13
CA GLY A 272 4.06 -7.74 -5.18
C GLY A 272 4.09 -8.62 -6.43
N LEU A 273 4.18 -9.94 -6.26
CA LEU A 273 4.16 -10.89 -7.38
C LEU A 273 2.84 -10.85 -8.13
N ILE A 274 1.71 -10.84 -7.41
CA ILE A 274 0.38 -10.78 -8.02
C ILE A 274 0.22 -9.47 -8.80
N MET A 275 0.64 -8.33 -8.20
CA MET A 275 0.60 -7.04 -8.87
C MET A 275 1.49 -7.01 -10.12
N TYR A 276 2.65 -7.66 -10.09
CA TYR A 276 3.52 -7.80 -11.27
C TYR A 276 2.82 -8.57 -12.39
N CYS A 277 2.13 -9.68 -12.09
CA CYS A 277 1.34 -10.42 -13.09
C CYS A 277 0.20 -9.57 -13.68
N VAL A 278 -0.50 -8.81 -12.85
CA VAL A 278 -1.54 -7.87 -13.30
C VAL A 278 -0.96 -6.80 -14.21
N MET A 279 0.22 -6.26 -13.88
CA MET A 279 0.92 -5.29 -14.70
C MET A 279 1.32 -5.87 -16.06
N MET A 280 1.81 -7.10 -16.10
CA MET A 280 2.11 -7.81 -17.34
C MET A 280 0.88 -7.94 -18.25
N MET A 281 -0.29 -8.29 -17.68
CA MET A 281 -1.56 -8.34 -18.42
C MET A 281 -1.93 -6.97 -18.99
N SER A 282 -1.72 -5.88 -18.24
CA SER A 282 -2.01 -4.51 -18.71
C SER A 282 -1.11 -4.10 -19.88
N VAL A 283 0.18 -4.41 -19.82
CA VAL A 283 1.12 -4.13 -20.92
C VAL A 283 0.77 -4.98 -22.14
N LEU A 284 0.46 -6.26 -21.96
CA LEU A 284 0.05 -7.14 -23.05
C LEU A 284 -1.23 -6.60 -23.73
N SER A 285 -2.17 -6.07 -22.96
CA SER A 285 -3.38 -5.43 -23.47
C SER A 285 -3.05 -4.22 -24.38
N ILE A 286 -2.07 -3.40 -24.03
CA ILE A 286 -1.60 -2.29 -24.89
C ILE A 286 -1.09 -2.83 -26.23
N VAL A 287 -0.25 -3.87 -26.18
CA VAL A 287 0.30 -4.50 -27.40
C VAL A 287 -0.80 -5.03 -28.29
N VAL A 288 -1.74 -5.81 -27.73
CA VAL A 288 -2.85 -6.44 -28.48
C VAL A 288 -3.81 -5.39 -29.06
N LEU A 289 -4.09 -4.30 -28.35
CA LEU A 289 -4.88 -3.17 -28.86
C LEU A 289 -4.23 -2.50 -30.06
N ASN A 290 -2.91 -2.30 -30.01
CA ASN A 290 -2.16 -1.69 -31.12
C ASN A 290 -1.98 -2.65 -32.33
N LEU A 291 -2.25 -3.94 -32.14
CA LEU A 291 -2.32 -4.93 -33.23
C LEU A 291 -3.74 -5.08 -33.83
N GLY A 292 -4.70 -4.23 -33.42
CA GLY A 292 -6.04 -4.16 -33.99
C GLY A 292 -7.14 -4.87 -33.20
N ALA A 293 -6.90 -5.24 -31.95
CA ALA A 293 -7.94 -5.82 -31.10
C ALA A 293 -9.04 -4.79 -30.78
N PRO A 294 -10.28 -5.24 -30.52
CA PRO A 294 -11.37 -4.36 -30.13
C PRO A 294 -11.05 -3.57 -28.84
N PHE A 295 -11.39 -2.29 -28.83
CA PHE A 295 -11.19 -1.39 -27.67
C PHE A 295 -11.81 -1.94 -26.38
N LEU A 296 -12.93 -2.67 -26.48
CA LEU A 296 -13.60 -3.30 -25.34
C LEU A 296 -12.68 -4.23 -24.54
N ILE A 297 -11.78 -4.96 -25.20
CA ILE A 297 -10.82 -5.85 -24.52
C ILE A 297 -9.89 -5.02 -23.63
N GLY A 298 -9.32 -3.94 -24.19
CA GLY A 298 -8.46 -3.04 -23.42
C GLY A 298 -9.19 -2.37 -22.26
N LEU A 299 -10.44 -1.96 -22.48
CA LEU A 299 -11.29 -1.36 -21.47
C LEU A 299 -11.51 -2.33 -20.28
N VAL A 300 -11.88 -3.57 -20.56
CA VAL A 300 -12.10 -4.60 -19.52
C VAL A 300 -10.80 -4.87 -18.74
N VAL A 301 -9.68 -5.09 -19.45
CA VAL A 301 -8.39 -5.34 -18.80
C VAL A 301 -7.95 -4.14 -17.96
N PHE A 302 -8.13 -2.92 -18.48
CA PHE A 302 -7.80 -1.69 -17.74
C PHE A 302 -8.57 -1.60 -16.42
N TYR A 303 -9.89 -1.74 -16.44
CA TYR A 303 -10.71 -1.62 -15.21
C TYR A 303 -10.44 -2.74 -14.21
N LEU A 304 -10.25 -3.97 -14.68
CA LEU A 304 -9.86 -5.09 -13.81
C LEU A 304 -8.47 -4.88 -13.19
N SER A 305 -7.51 -4.40 -13.95
CA SER A 305 -6.14 -4.17 -13.48
C SER A 305 -6.04 -2.96 -12.54
N SER A 306 -6.81 -1.90 -12.82
CA SER A 306 -6.76 -0.64 -12.04
C SER A 306 -7.20 -0.83 -10.60
N GLY A 307 -8.20 -1.68 -10.34
CA GLY A 307 -8.61 -1.99 -8.97
C GLY A 307 -7.50 -2.68 -8.17
N PHE A 308 -6.79 -3.63 -8.79
CA PHE A 308 -5.60 -4.24 -8.18
C PHE A 308 -4.51 -3.21 -7.91
N PHE A 309 -4.24 -2.32 -8.84
CA PHE A 309 -3.20 -1.30 -8.69
C PHE A 309 -3.51 -0.32 -7.55
N VAL A 310 -4.74 0.17 -7.45
CA VAL A 310 -5.15 1.09 -6.39
C VAL A 310 -5.06 0.43 -5.00
N VAL A 311 -5.51 -0.80 -4.86
CA VAL A 311 -5.41 -1.52 -3.59
C VAL A 311 -3.97 -1.85 -3.25
N PHE A 312 -3.14 -2.20 -4.25
CA PHE A 312 -1.71 -2.46 -4.07
C PHE A 312 -0.99 -1.25 -3.46
N PHE A 313 -1.04 -0.08 -4.11
CA PHE A 313 -0.29 1.06 -3.59
C PHE A 313 -0.88 1.58 -2.27
N THR A 314 -2.21 1.53 -2.09
CA THR A 314 -2.86 1.94 -0.84
C THR A 314 -2.41 1.06 0.33
N ALA A 315 -2.53 -0.26 0.20
CA ALA A 315 -2.13 -1.18 1.26
C ALA A 315 -0.62 -1.14 1.54
N SER A 316 0.22 -1.12 0.49
CA SER A 316 1.68 -1.10 0.63
C SER A 316 2.18 0.14 1.38
N PHE A 317 1.67 1.32 1.05
CA PHE A 317 2.10 2.55 1.71
C PHE A 317 1.49 2.74 3.10
N MET A 318 0.26 2.30 3.34
CA MET A 318 -0.31 2.29 4.69
C MET A 318 0.46 1.34 5.61
N GLU A 319 0.85 0.16 5.14
CA GLU A 319 1.69 -0.79 5.89
C GLU A 319 3.06 -0.19 6.20
N LEU A 320 3.73 0.31 5.16
CA LEU A 320 5.05 0.91 5.28
C LEU A 320 5.06 2.14 6.21
N SER A 321 4.01 2.95 6.18
CA SER A 321 3.90 4.18 6.97
C SER A 321 4.05 3.94 8.47
N ARG A 322 3.60 2.79 8.98
CA ARG A 322 3.70 2.41 10.39
C ARG A 322 5.14 2.27 10.89
N HIS A 323 6.07 2.06 9.96
CA HIS A 323 7.48 1.87 10.25
C HIS A 323 8.34 3.10 9.88
N MET A 324 7.70 4.21 9.50
CA MET A 324 8.38 5.43 9.07
C MET A 324 8.33 6.52 10.14
N ARG A 325 9.38 7.37 10.20
CA ARG A 325 9.42 8.53 11.10
C ARG A 325 8.30 9.54 10.88
N LEU A 326 7.75 9.58 9.67
CA LEU A 326 6.68 10.48 9.24
C LEU A 326 5.51 9.68 8.66
N PRO A 327 4.72 8.97 9.50
CA PRO A 327 3.61 8.15 9.01
C PRO A 327 2.60 8.96 8.18
N SER A 328 2.36 10.22 8.56
CA SER A 328 1.44 11.12 7.84
C SER A 328 1.88 11.46 6.41
N LEU A 329 3.18 11.40 6.11
CA LEU A 329 3.70 11.57 4.75
C LEU A 329 3.55 10.27 3.94
N TRP A 330 3.90 9.15 4.54
CA TRP A 330 4.02 7.90 3.81
C TRP A 330 2.70 7.20 3.56
N ALA A 331 1.70 7.35 4.44
CA ALA A 331 0.43 6.65 4.30
C ALA A 331 -0.33 6.98 2.99
N GLY A 332 -0.31 8.24 2.56
CA GLY A 332 -0.94 8.70 1.32
C GLY A 332 -0.02 8.71 0.09
N MET A 333 1.26 8.33 0.24
CA MET A 333 2.28 8.45 -0.80
C MET A 333 1.91 7.71 -2.08
N GLY A 334 1.24 6.57 -2.00
CA GLY A 334 0.85 5.79 -3.18
C GLY A 334 -0.06 6.58 -4.12
N ARG A 335 -1.10 7.22 -3.59
CA ARG A 335 -2.00 8.06 -4.37
C ARG A 335 -1.28 9.32 -4.89
N ALA A 336 -0.44 9.92 -4.05
CA ALA A 336 0.36 11.08 -4.47
C ALA A 336 1.27 10.74 -5.67
N MET A 337 2.00 9.62 -5.62
CA MET A 337 2.88 9.18 -6.70
C MET A 337 2.12 8.83 -7.99
N ASN A 338 0.95 8.17 -7.86
CA ASN A 338 0.07 7.93 -9.00
C ASN A 338 -0.33 9.25 -9.69
N ASN A 339 -0.73 10.25 -8.92
CA ASN A 339 -1.20 11.53 -9.45
C ASN A 339 -0.05 12.41 -9.99
N VAL A 340 1.15 12.33 -9.39
CA VAL A 340 2.38 12.92 -9.96
C VAL A 340 2.66 12.33 -11.34
N SER A 341 2.61 11.00 -11.45
CA SER A 341 2.84 10.30 -12.71
C SER A 341 1.86 10.73 -13.79
N ALA A 342 0.56 10.79 -13.47
CA ALA A 342 -0.48 11.24 -14.37
C ALA A 342 -0.17 12.65 -14.94
N ALA A 343 0.20 13.60 -14.08
CA ALA A 343 0.57 14.96 -14.51
C ALA A 343 1.83 14.99 -15.36
N LEU A 344 2.85 14.20 -15.03
CA LEU A 344 4.11 14.16 -15.77
C LEU A 344 3.95 13.64 -17.20
N ILE A 345 3.13 12.61 -17.39
CA ILE A 345 2.95 11.99 -18.71
C ILE A 345 1.80 12.59 -19.53
N ALA A 346 1.00 13.51 -18.96
CA ALA A 346 -0.23 14.02 -19.56
C ALA A 346 -0.08 14.40 -21.04
N SER A 347 0.80 15.34 -21.35
CA SER A 347 1.01 15.81 -22.72
C SER A 347 1.63 14.75 -23.63
N GLY A 348 2.59 13.97 -23.12
CA GLY A 348 3.26 12.91 -23.88
C GLY A 348 2.31 11.75 -24.24
N SER A 349 1.47 11.32 -23.31
CA SER A 349 0.49 10.26 -23.56
C SER A 349 -0.62 10.69 -24.54
N VAL A 350 -1.11 11.93 -24.41
CA VAL A 350 -2.09 12.48 -25.37
C VAL A 350 -1.49 12.58 -26.76
N ALA A 351 -0.25 13.08 -26.89
CA ALA A 351 0.45 13.14 -28.17
C ALA A 351 0.62 11.74 -28.77
N LEU A 352 1.04 10.74 -27.97
CA LEU A 352 1.18 9.35 -28.41
C LEU A 352 -0.14 8.76 -28.91
N LEU A 353 -1.21 8.95 -28.15
CA LEU A 353 -2.55 8.45 -28.50
C LEU A 353 -3.11 9.15 -29.75
N SER A 354 -2.85 10.46 -29.93
CA SER A 354 -3.35 11.25 -31.07
C SER A 354 -2.60 10.93 -32.38
N THR A 355 -1.33 10.57 -32.32
CA THR A 355 -0.57 10.21 -33.53
C THR A 355 -0.94 8.84 -34.09
N GLY A 356 -1.57 7.97 -33.30
CA GLY A 356 -1.91 6.60 -33.71
C GLY A 356 -0.68 5.74 -34.04
N ASN A 357 0.52 6.13 -33.58
CA ASN A 357 1.75 5.38 -33.85
C ASN A 357 1.84 4.12 -32.97
N SER A 358 1.27 3.03 -33.48
CA SER A 358 1.23 1.74 -32.78
C SER A 358 2.60 1.21 -32.41
N LEU A 359 3.61 1.38 -33.26
CA LEU A 359 4.99 0.92 -32.98
C LEU A 359 5.57 1.68 -31.77
N ALA A 360 5.44 3.01 -31.75
CA ALA A 360 5.91 3.82 -30.61
C ALA A 360 5.20 3.43 -29.32
N ALA A 361 3.89 3.22 -29.36
CA ALA A 361 3.11 2.80 -28.20
C ALA A 361 3.57 1.43 -27.65
N ILE A 362 3.79 0.46 -28.51
CA ILE A 362 4.30 -0.88 -28.14
C ILE A 362 5.71 -0.77 -27.54
N VAL A 363 6.62 -0.05 -28.19
CA VAL A 363 8.00 0.11 -27.70
C VAL A 363 8.03 0.78 -26.33
N ILE A 364 7.27 1.88 -26.14
CA ILE A 364 7.20 2.56 -24.85
C ILE A 364 6.62 1.64 -23.78
N ALA A 365 5.55 0.90 -24.07
CA ALA A 365 4.94 -0.05 -23.13
C ALA A 365 5.94 -1.15 -22.70
N LEU A 366 6.72 -1.70 -23.65
CA LEU A 366 7.74 -2.71 -23.35
C LEU A 366 8.92 -2.15 -22.54
N VAL A 367 9.39 -0.93 -22.86
CA VAL A 367 10.44 -0.25 -22.09
C VAL A 367 9.95 0.00 -20.64
N LEU A 368 8.73 0.51 -20.47
CA LEU A 368 8.13 0.69 -19.14
C LEU A 368 8.00 -0.65 -18.40
N PHE A 369 7.61 -1.72 -19.08
CA PHE A 369 7.53 -3.05 -18.47
C PHE A 369 8.89 -3.55 -17.97
N VAL A 370 9.95 -3.38 -18.75
CA VAL A 370 11.32 -3.72 -18.32
C VAL A 370 11.71 -2.86 -17.10
N ALA A 371 11.45 -1.55 -17.14
CA ALA A 371 11.73 -0.65 -16.01
C ALA A 371 10.97 -1.06 -14.74
N VAL A 372 9.67 -1.41 -14.86
CA VAL A 372 8.87 -1.94 -13.76
C VAL A 372 9.43 -3.25 -13.22
N SER A 373 9.87 -4.16 -14.11
CA SER A 373 10.46 -5.45 -13.72
C SER A 373 11.72 -5.26 -12.88
N VAL A 374 12.61 -4.39 -13.32
CA VAL A 374 13.84 -4.05 -12.57
C VAL A 374 13.49 -3.37 -11.24
N ALA A 375 12.59 -2.39 -11.25
CA ALA A 375 12.17 -1.69 -10.04
C ALA A 375 11.51 -2.65 -9.02
N MET A 376 10.67 -3.61 -9.49
CA MET A 376 10.05 -4.62 -8.65
C MET A 376 11.09 -5.56 -8.03
N ALA A 377 12.06 -6.02 -8.80
CA ALA A 377 13.15 -6.87 -8.30
C ALA A 377 13.97 -6.15 -7.21
N VAL A 378 14.35 -4.89 -7.46
CA VAL A 378 15.09 -4.07 -6.48
C VAL A 378 14.23 -3.80 -5.22
N TYR A 379 12.96 -3.45 -5.39
CA TYR A 379 12.04 -3.23 -4.28
C TYR A 379 11.90 -4.48 -3.41
N THR A 380 11.66 -5.64 -4.02
CA THR A 380 11.51 -6.92 -3.30
C THR A 380 12.77 -7.29 -2.53
N ALA A 381 13.96 -7.13 -3.15
CA ALA A 381 15.24 -7.37 -2.49
C ALA A 381 15.44 -6.44 -1.28
N ARG A 382 15.07 -5.15 -1.40
CA ARG A 382 15.19 -4.18 -0.30
C ARG A 382 14.18 -4.42 0.81
N MET A 383 12.95 -4.80 0.49
CA MET A 383 11.94 -5.13 1.48
C MET A 383 12.30 -6.39 2.28
N ASN A 384 12.80 -7.44 1.62
CA ASN A 384 13.28 -8.61 2.30
C ASN A 384 14.40 -8.27 3.31
N ALA A 385 15.35 -7.41 2.92
CA ALA A 385 16.42 -6.93 3.80
C ALA A 385 15.95 -6.05 4.99
N VAL A 386 14.74 -5.49 4.92
CA VAL A 386 14.09 -4.74 6.02
C VAL A 386 13.29 -5.66 6.92
N MET A 387 12.63 -6.67 6.32
CA MET A 387 11.74 -7.60 7.00
C MET A 387 12.45 -8.86 7.52
N GLU A 388 13.67 -9.16 7.05
CA GLU A 388 14.48 -10.16 7.74
C GLU A 388 14.63 -9.68 9.18
N PRO A 389 14.17 -10.45 10.19
CA PRO A 389 14.58 -10.18 11.54
C PRO A 389 16.10 -10.14 11.45
N LYS A 390 16.72 -9.01 11.89
CA LYS A 390 18.11 -9.08 12.31
C LYS A 390 18.05 -10.22 13.31
N GLU A 391 18.54 -11.42 12.95
CA GLU A 391 18.95 -12.35 13.98
C GLU A 391 19.72 -11.46 14.92
N PRO A 392 19.35 -11.35 16.22
CA PRO A 392 20.12 -10.58 17.16
C PRO A 392 21.53 -11.10 16.89
N PRO A 393 22.55 -10.21 16.65
CA PRO A 393 23.88 -10.69 16.37
C PRO A 393 24.05 -11.79 17.37
N ALA A 394 24.06 -13.04 16.87
CA ALA A 394 24.13 -14.17 17.76
C ALA A 394 25.25 -13.72 18.67
N SER A 395 24.92 -13.38 19.90
CA SER A 395 25.96 -13.00 20.83
C SER A 395 26.89 -14.14 20.61
N GLN A 396 28.02 -13.87 19.96
CA GLN A 396 29.05 -14.87 19.78
C GLN A 396 29.53 -15.07 21.21
N LYS A 397 28.67 -15.73 22.00
CA LYS A 397 29.19 -16.55 23.09
C LYS A 397 30.21 -17.40 22.35
N SER A 398 31.46 -17.25 22.68
CA SER A 398 32.49 -18.11 22.13
C SER A 398 31.95 -19.52 22.23
N ASP A 399 32.24 -20.39 21.30
CA ASP A 399 31.76 -21.79 21.39
C ASP A 399 32.06 -22.39 22.77
N GLU A 400 33.07 -21.86 23.45
CA GLU A 400 33.45 -22.16 24.83
C GLU A 400 32.39 -21.62 25.84
N GLU A 401 31.96 -20.38 25.75
CA GLU A 401 30.92 -19.83 26.65
C GLU A 401 29.56 -20.49 26.46
N ARG A 402 29.25 -20.93 25.23
CA ARG A 402 28.02 -21.67 24.91
C ARG A 402 28.09 -23.10 25.46
N ARG A 403 29.27 -23.72 25.39
CA ARG A 403 29.59 -25.03 26.01
C ARG A 403 29.39 -24.97 27.52
N GLU A 404 30.04 -24.01 28.20
CA GLU A 404 29.97 -23.84 29.65
C GLU A 404 28.53 -23.57 30.11
N ALA A 405 27.80 -22.71 29.42
CA ALA A 405 26.40 -22.44 29.76
C ALA A 405 25.50 -23.66 29.60
N PHE A 406 25.67 -24.45 28.55
CA PHE A 406 24.90 -25.65 28.31
C PHE A 406 25.23 -26.76 29.33
N ILE A 407 26.51 -26.96 29.64
CA ILE A 407 26.97 -27.89 30.66
C ILE A 407 26.40 -27.52 32.05
N ALA A 408 26.47 -26.23 32.40
CA ALA A 408 25.96 -25.74 33.70
C ALA A 408 24.43 -25.88 33.80
N LYS A 409 23.71 -25.55 32.71
CA LYS A 409 22.24 -25.57 32.68
C LYS A 409 21.66 -26.98 32.87
N TYR A 410 22.24 -27.98 32.22
CA TYR A 410 21.73 -29.36 32.23
C TYR A 410 22.52 -30.30 33.18
N GLY A 411 23.52 -29.74 33.86
CA GLY A 411 24.34 -30.55 34.82
C GLY A 411 25.09 -31.69 34.11
N LEU A 412 25.67 -31.44 32.94
CA LEU A 412 26.39 -32.44 32.18
C LEU A 412 27.78 -32.63 32.73
N THR A 413 28.24 -33.88 32.73
CA THR A 413 29.65 -34.22 33.01
C THR A 413 30.49 -34.03 31.75
N GLU A 414 31.80 -33.87 31.88
CA GLU A 414 32.69 -33.75 30.71
C GLU A 414 32.56 -34.95 29.76
N ARG A 415 32.38 -36.13 30.25
CA ARG A 415 32.17 -37.33 29.42
C ARG A 415 30.82 -37.32 28.69
N GLU A 416 29.79 -36.83 29.32
CA GLU A 416 28.49 -36.62 28.64
C GLU A 416 28.60 -35.56 27.58
N TRP A 417 29.38 -34.48 27.83
CA TRP A 417 29.68 -33.48 26.84
C TRP A 417 30.45 -34.07 25.64
N ASP A 418 31.49 -34.88 25.85
CA ASP A 418 32.24 -35.51 24.77
C ASP A 418 31.32 -36.34 23.86
N VAL A 419 30.42 -37.13 24.45
CA VAL A 419 29.43 -37.92 23.71
C VAL A 419 28.43 -37.01 22.99
N PHE A 420 27.94 -35.93 23.65
CA PHE A 420 27.03 -34.98 23.07
C PHE A 420 27.65 -34.25 21.85
N SER A 421 28.89 -33.76 21.97
CA SER A 421 29.59 -33.10 20.91
C SER A 421 29.77 -33.96 19.65
N GLN A 422 30.10 -35.24 19.83
CA GLN A 422 30.17 -36.22 18.73
C GLN A 422 28.79 -36.48 18.11
N MET A 423 27.75 -36.54 18.95
CA MET A 423 26.38 -36.69 18.44
C MET A 423 25.92 -35.54 17.57
N ILE A 424 26.27 -34.29 17.89
CA ILE A 424 25.75 -33.11 17.14
C ILE A 424 26.63 -32.75 15.94
N SER A 425 27.92 -33.13 15.93
CA SER A 425 28.87 -32.80 14.87
C SER A 425 28.82 -33.73 13.65
N SER A 426 28.33 -34.95 13.83
CA SER A 426 28.30 -35.97 12.78
C SER A 426 27.11 -36.92 12.96
N ASP A 427 26.68 -37.58 11.90
CA ASP A 427 25.55 -38.54 11.92
C ASP A 427 26.02 -39.96 12.37
N SER A 428 27.02 -39.99 13.28
CA SER A 428 27.66 -41.19 13.74
C SER A 428 26.74 -42.06 14.58
N SER A 429 26.88 -43.36 14.41
CA SER A 429 26.24 -44.40 15.25
C SER A 429 26.89 -44.48 16.65
N ALA A 430 26.21 -45.08 17.59
CA ALA A 430 26.78 -45.30 18.96
C ALA A 430 28.08 -46.11 18.96
N GLN A 431 28.29 -46.98 17.96
CA GLN A 431 29.53 -47.73 17.80
C GLN A 431 30.68 -46.82 17.33
N GLU A 432 30.44 -46.01 16.33
CA GLU A 432 31.44 -45.05 15.80
C GLU A 432 31.84 -44.01 16.85
N ILE A 433 30.87 -43.51 17.64
CA ILE A 433 31.16 -42.61 18.76
C ILE A 433 32.01 -43.35 19.82
N ALA A 434 31.71 -44.61 20.10
CA ALA A 434 32.46 -45.42 21.04
C ALA A 434 33.91 -45.65 20.59
N ASP A 435 34.10 -45.91 19.30
CA ASP A 435 35.44 -46.09 18.71
C ASP A 435 36.22 -44.77 18.74
N CYS A 436 35.57 -43.64 18.44
CA CYS A 436 36.18 -42.32 18.46
C CYS A 436 36.60 -41.86 19.88
N LEU A 437 35.80 -42.17 20.90
CA LEU A 437 36.05 -41.77 22.27
C LEU A 437 36.78 -42.82 23.12
N PHE A 438 37.18 -43.93 22.51
CA PHE A 438 37.82 -45.09 23.18
C PHE A 438 36.98 -45.65 24.33
N LEU A 439 35.66 -45.75 24.11
CA LEU A 439 34.69 -46.26 25.06
C LEU A 439 34.03 -47.56 24.56
N SER A 440 33.38 -48.29 25.45
CA SER A 440 32.52 -49.39 24.99
C SER A 440 31.19 -48.85 24.46
N LYS A 441 30.61 -49.48 23.43
CA LYS A 441 29.30 -49.12 22.88
C LYS A 441 28.24 -48.97 23.98
N ARG A 442 28.23 -49.92 24.93
CA ARG A 442 27.30 -49.91 26.08
C ARG A 442 27.48 -48.69 26.99
N THR A 443 28.71 -48.18 27.11
CA THR A 443 29.00 -46.96 27.87
C THR A 443 28.46 -45.73 27.15
N VAL A 444 28.63 -45.63 25.83
CA VAL A 444 28.10 -44.56 25.01
C VAL A 444 26.56 -44.55 25.03
N GLU A 445 25.91 -45.68 24.86
CA GLU A 445 24.46 -45.83 24.97
C GLU A 445 23.91 -45.36 26.32
N ARG A 446 24.63 -45.63 27.41
CA ARG A 446 24.27 -45.12 28.74
C ARG A 446 24.42 -43.62 28.84
N HIS A 447 25.47 -43.02 28.27
CA HIS A 447 25.62 -41.56 28.24
C HIS A 447 24.56 -40.89 27.34
N ILE A 448 24.22 -41.48 26.22
CA ILE A 448 23.13 -40.99 25.34
C ILE A 448 21.79 -40.99 26.11
N SER A 449 21.49 -42.07 26.86
CA SER A 449 20.26 -42.13 27.66
C SER A 449 20.24 -41.05 28.75
N ALA A 450 21.37 -40.83 29.44
CA ALA A 450 21.49 -39.80 30.44
C ALA A 450 21.36 -38.38 29.86
N LEU A 451 21.88 -38.13 28.64
CA LEU A 451 21.71 -36.88 27.92
C LEU A 451 20.24 -36.59 27.60
N TYR A 452 19.51 -37.57 27.11
CA TYR A 452 18.08 -37.45 26.86
C TYR A 452 17.28 -37.17 28.12
N GLU A 453 17.62 -37.86 29.22
CA GLU A 453 16.97 -37.63 30.51
C GLU A 453 17.24 -36.26 31.10
N LYS A 454 18.50 -35.81 31.08
CA LYS A 454 18.90 -34.48 31.60
C LYS A 454 18.39 -33.32 30.77
N THR A 455 18.37 -33.43 29.43
CA THR A 455 17.94 -32.37 28.54
C THR A 455 16.44 -32.36 28.27
N GLY A 456 15.74 -33.47 28.55
CA GLY A 456 14.34 -33.68 28.20
C GLY A 456 14.09 -33.75 26.67
N ALA A 457 15.14 -33.85 25.87
CA ALA A 457 15.04 -33.94 24.43
C ALA A 457 14.46 -35.32 24.02
N LYS A 458 13.61 -35.33 22.99
CA LYS A 458 12.99 -36.54 22.43
C LYS A 458 13.71 -37.09 21.19
N SER A 459 14.65 -36.32 20.65
CA SER A 459 15.43 -36.69 19.47
C SER A 459 16.76 -35.96 19.44
N ARG A 460 17.70 -36.46 18.65
CA ARG A 460 19.00 -35.82 18.36
C ARG A 460 18.84 -34.40 17.79
N ILE A 461 17.89 -34.20 16.90
CA ILE A 461 17.58 -32.90 16.32
C ILE A 461 17.06 -31.94 17.41
N THR A 462 16.18 -32.39 18.29
CA THR A 462 15.69 -31.57 19.40
C THR A 462 16.82 -31.16 20.32
N MET A 463 17.76 -32.07 20.62
CA MET A 463 18.90 -31.79 21.45
C MET A 463 19.88 -30.78 20.81
N TYR A 464 20.11 -30.88 19.50
CA TYR A 464 20.88 -29.91 18.76
C TYR A 464 20.21 -28.51 18.77
N LEU A 465 18.89 -28.44 18.58
CA LEU A 465 18.15 -27.21 18.65
C LEU A 465 18.19 -26.56 20.04
N LEU A 466 18.17 -27.35 21.13
CA LEU A 466 18.36 -26.83 22.48
C LEU A 466 19.73 -26.18 22.64
N TYR A 467 20.80 -26.81 22.18
CA TYR A 467 22.16 -26.25 22.23
C TYR A 467 22.34 -25.00 21.37
N ARG A 468 21.67 -24.96 20.24
CA ARG A 468 21.76 -23.81 19.33
C ARG A 468 20.99 -22.58 19.83
N ASN A 469 19.97 -22.76 20.64
CA ASN A 469 19.09 -21.71 21.15
C ASN A 469 19.51 -21.19 22.55
N ASP A 470 20.44 -21.83 23.23
CA ASP A 470 21.09 -21.39 24.46
C ASP A 470 22.36 -20.61 24.17
#